data_6e2bb4f3bbcc949859a80057f5c8b462
#
_entry.id   6e2bb4f3bbcc949859a80057f5c8b462
#
_cell.length_a   1.000
_cell.length_b   1.000
_cell.length_c   1.000
_cell.angle_alpha   90.00
_cell.angle_beta   90.00
_cell.angle_gamma   90.00
#
_symmetry.space_group_name_H-M   'P 1'
#
loop_
_entity.id
_entity.type
_entity.pdbx_description
1 polymer ?
#
loop_
_entity_poly.entity_id
_entity_poly.type
_entity_poly.pdbx_seq_one_letter_code
_entity_poly.pdbx_strand_id
1 'polypeptide(L)'
;MNLYETGFLIAPNLSDEETDTLIRQMAEVVSQKNGKLVKTEKWGKRRLAYRIGKFQEASYVFFHYEGQPEIPLELARRLRQTETVLRYLSLKKEEAANVRSKRKARHQAKREEARAVEVAESAPAAGPETKPSGESHE
;
A
#
# COMPACT_ATOMS: atom_id res chain seq x y z
N MET A 1 15.25 -2.43 5.10
CA MET A 1 14.53 -1.21 5.49
C MET A 1 13.04 -1.46 5.40
N ASN A 2 12.30 -0.94 6.33
CA ASN A 2 10.85 -1.07 6.37
C ASN A 2 10.18 0.19 5.81
N LEU A 3 9.01 0.01 5.21
CA LEU A 3 8.17 1.11 4.75
C LEU A 3 7.15 1.46 5.85
N TYR A 4 7.08 2.74 6.20
CA TYR A 4 6.16 3.26 7.21
C TYR A 4 5.26 4.35 6.64
N GLU A 5 4.10 4.48 7.23
CA GLU A 5 3.16 5.56 6.98
C GLU A 5 2.79 6.22 8.31
N THR A 6 2.99 7.52 8.40
CA THR A 6 2.59 8.30 9.58
C THR A 6 1.60 9.38 9.14
N GLY A 7 0.39 9.29 9.66
CA GLY A 7 -0.63 10.31 9.51
C GLY A 7 -0.74 11.17 10.76
N PHE A 8 -0.88 12.47 10.60
CA PHE A 8 -1.13 13.36 11.71
C PHE A 8 -2.10 14.48 11.35
N LEU A 9 -2.79 14.97 12.35
CA LEU A 9 -3.77 16.03 12.25
C LEU A 9 -3.21 17.30 12.88
N ILE A 10 -3.19 18.39 12.11
CA ILE A 10 -2.73 19.69 12.55
C ILE A 10 -3.95 20.56 12.84
N ALA A 11 -3.90 21.33 13.93
CA ALA A 11 -4.96 22.27 14.30
C ALA A 11 -5.27 23.26 13.16
N PRO A 12 -6.55 23.57 12.89
CA PRO A 12 -6.96 24.39 11.76
C PRO A 12 -6.68 25.88 11.94
N ASN A 13 -6.31 26.32 13.13
CA ASN A 13 -6.00 27.72 13.45
C ASN A 13 -4.60 28.17 13.03
N LEU A 14 -3.79 27.28 12.48
CA LEU A 14 -2.48 27.59 11.93
C LEU A 14 -2.59 28.14 10.50
N SER A 15 -1.69 29.07 10.16
CA SER A 15 -1.50 29.51 8.79
C SER A 15 -0.88 28.41 7.92
N ASP A 16 -1.00 28.53 6.60
CA ASP A 16 -0.40 27.58 5.66
C ASP A 16 1.12 27.56 5.79
N GLU A 17 1.75 28.70 6.06
CA GLU A 17 3.20 28.81 6.28
C GLU A 17 3.67 28.08 7.54
N GLU A 18 2.94 28.22 8.63
CA GLU A 18 3.21 27.52 9.89
C GLU A 18 3.03 26.01 9.73
N THR A 19 2.00 25.60 9.01
CA THR A 19 1.75 24.21 8.66
C THR A 19 2.91 23.62 7.84
N ASP A 20 3.38 24.35 6.84
CA ASP A 20 4.51 23.93 5.99
C ASP A 20 5.81 23.84 6.77
N THR A 21 6.04 24.78 7.70
CA THR A 21 7.19 24.76 8.59
C THR A 21 7.19 23.52 9.48
N LEU A 22 6.03 23.19 10.06
CA LEU A 22 5.87 21.99 10.88
C LEU A 22 6.12 20.71 10.06
N ILE A 23 5.62 20.64 8.84
CA ILE A 23 5.84 19.52 7.92
C ILE A 23 7.33 19.35 7.60
N ARG A 24 8.06 20.44 7.36
CA ARG A 24 9.51 20.42 7.15
C ARG A 24 10.26 19.90 8.37
N GLN A 25 9.92 20.38 9.56
CA GLN A 25 10.54 19.94 10.81
C GLN A 25 10.36 18.42 11.00
N MET A 26 9.17 17.90 10.72
CA MET A 26 8.91 16.46 10.80
C MET A 26 9.66 15.67 9.71
N ALA A 27 9.77 16.21 8.50
CA ALA A 27 10.55 15.61 7.43
C ALA A 27 12.06 15.56 7.76
N GLU A 28 12.58 16.59 8.42
CA GLU A 28 13.97 16.60 8.90
C GLU A 28 14.25 15.49 9.91
N VAL A 29 13.31 15.19 10.79
CA VAL A 29 13.45 14.08 11.75
C VAL A 29 13.67 12.75 11.03
N VAL A 30 12.95 12.51 9.96
CA VAL A 30 13.14 11.31 9.12
C VAL A 30 14.55 11.28 8.52
N SER A 31 15.02 12.40 7.98
CA SER A 31 16.34 12.51 7.37
C SER A 31 17.48 12.39 8.39
N GLN A 32 17.32 12.95 9.57
CA GLN A 32 18.30 12.88 10.66
C GLN A 32 18.55 11.44 11.16
N LYS A 33 17.54 10.59 11.06
CA LYS A 33 17.61 9.17 11.41
C LYS A 33 17.96 8.26 10.23
N ASN A 34 18.55 8.81 9.18
CA ASN A 34 18.92 8.09 7.95
C ASN A 34 17.74 7.42 7.24
N GLY A 35 16.54 7.95 7.42
CA GLY A 35 15.36 7.56 6.69
C GLY A 35 15.24 8.29 5.35
N LYS A 36 14.48 7.71 4.46
CA LYS A 36 14.14 8.29 3.16
C LYS A 36 12.66 8.61 3.13
N LEU A 37 12.33 9.88 2.97
CA LEU A 37 10.96 10.32 2.73
C LEU A 37 10.58 10.01 1.27
N VAL A 38 9.63 9.10 1.09
CA VAL A 38 9.17 8.66 -0.23
C VAL A 38 8.12 9.61 -0.79
N LYS A 39 7.15 9.98 0.04
CA LYS A 39 6.02 10.83 -0.36
C LYS A 39 5.46 11.60 0.83
N THR A 40 5.05 12.82 0.58
CA THR A 40 4.28 13.64 1.52
C THR A 40 2.94 13.99 0.90
N GLU A 41 1.86 13.62 1.55
CA GLU A 41 0.51 13.94 1.12
C GLU A 41 -0.11 14.97 2.07
N LYS A 42 -0.50 16.11 1.54
CA LYS A 42 -1.29 17.12 2.23
C LYS A 42 -2.72 17.05 1.72
N TRP A 43 -3.63 16.71 2.61
CA TRP A 43 -5.05 16.65 2.23
C TRP A 43 -5.77 17.97 2.49
N GLY A 44 -5.12 18.90 3.18
CA GLY A 44 -5.72 20.17 3.58
C GLY A 44 -6.70 20.04 4.74
N LYS A 45 -7.43 21.11 4.99
CA LYS A 45 -8.43 21.14 6.06
C LYS A 45 -9.64 20.28 5.70
N ARG A 46 -9.99 19.36 6.60
CA ARG A 46 -11.15 18.50 6.47
C ARG A 46 -11.91 18.44 7.78
N ARG A 47 -13.22 18.24 7.67
CA ARG A 47 -14.08 18.05 8.81
C ARG A 47 -13.81 16.71 9.47
N LEU A 48 -13.66 16.74 10.79
CA LEU A 48 -13.49 15.53 11.60
C LEU A 48 -14.81 14.77 11.75
N ALA A 49 -14.73 13.45 11.83
CA ALA A 49 -15.88 12.60 12.09
C ALA A 49 -16.45 12.82 13.51
N TYR A 50 -15.58 13.21 14.45
CA TYR A 50 -15.94 13.60 15.81
C TYR A 50 -15.04 14.75 16.28
N ARG A 51 -15.51 15.49 17.25
CA ARG A 51 -14.83 16.65 17.80
C ARG A 51 -13.60 16.23 18.61
N ILE A 52 -12.47 16.83 18.34
CA ILE A 52 -11.24 16.69 19.14
C ILE A 52 -11.02 17.99 19.91
N GLY A 53 -11.23 17.95 21.24
CA GLY A 53 -11.20 19.16 22.07
C GLY A 53 -12.24 20.18 21.57
N LYS A 54 -11.77 21.38 21.22
CA LYS A 54 -12.58 22.46 20.65
C LYS A 54 -12.63 22.48 19.12
N PHE A 55 -11.89 21.59 18.45
CA PHE A 55 -11.74 21.59 17.00
C PHE A 55 -12.70 20.60 16.34
N GLN A 56 -13.37 21.03 15.29
CA GLN A 56 -14.21 20.21 14.42
C GLN A 56 -13.54 19.90 13.08
N GLU A 57 -12.49 20.62 12.73
CA GLU A 57 -11.72 20.48 11.50
C GLU A 57 -10.25 20.32 11.83
N ALA A 58 -9.49 19.74 10.95
CA ALA A 58 -8.05 19.62 11.04
C ALA A 58 -7.41 19.53 9.65
N SER A 59 -6.15 19.90 9.57
CA SER A 59 -5.34 19.65 8.38
C SER A 59 -4.75 18.25 8.44
N TYR A 60 -5.03 17.42 7.43
CA TYR A 60 -4.54 16.06 7.33
C TYR A 60 -3.23 16.02 6.56
N VAL A 61 -2.22 15.39 7.13
CA VAL A 61 -0.91 15.17 6.50
C VAL A 61 -0.50 13.72 6.67
N PHE A 62 -0.01 13.12 5.60
CA PHE A 62 0.51 11.76 5.59
C PHE A 62 1.94 11.73 5.06
N PHE A 63 2.82 11.08 5.79
CA PHE A 63 4.19 10.79 5.38
C PHE A 63 4.33 9.31 5.03
N HIS A 64 4.91 9.05 3.87
CA HIS A 64 5.36 7.73 3.48
C HIS A 64 6.89 7.75 3.45
N TYR A 65 7.53 6.93 4.26
CA TYR A 65 8.98 6.91 4.39
C TYR A 65 9.52 5.50 4.61
N GLU A 66 10.78 5.33 4.26
CA GLU A 66 11.53 4.09 4.47
C GLU A 66 12.63 4.32 5.51
N GLY A 67 12.86 3.34 6.35
CA GLY A 67 13.96 3.42 7.31
C GLY A 67 13.88 2.40 8.44
N GLN A 68 14.63 2.69 9.48
CA GLN A 68 14.70 1.87 10.69
C GLN A 68 13.49 2.08 11.59
N PRO A 69 13.16 1.11 12.47
CA PRO A 69 12.04 1.21 13.41
C PRO A 69 12.12 2.37 14.40
N GLU A 70 13.28 2.98 14.55
CA GLU A 70 13.50 4.14 15.43
C GLU A 70 12.84 5.41 14.90
N ILE A 71 12.66 5.51 13.58
CA ILE A 71 12.10 6.70 12.93
C ILE A 71 10.66 6.97 13.36
N PRO A 72 9.72 6.01 13.28
CA PRO A 72 8.36 6.24 13.75
C PRO A 72 8.29 6.55 15.25
N LEU A 73 9.17 6.00 16.06
CA LEU A 73 9.24 6.31 17.49
C LEU A 73 9.67 7.76 17.75
N GLU A 74 10.68 8.24 17.04
CA GLU A 74 11.15 9.62 17.17
C GLU A 74 10.11 10.61 16.61
N LEU A 75 9.49 10.31 15.49
CA LEU A 75 8.37 11.09 14.95
C LEU A 75 7.21 11.17 15.95
N ALA A 76 6.83 10.06 16.54
CA ALA A 76 5.77 10.02 17.54
C ALA A 76 6.11 10.89 18.75
N ARG A 77 7.36 10.84 19.21
CA ARG A 77 7.84 11.67 20.31
C ARG A 77 7.74 13.16 19.99
N ARG A 78 8.18 13.57 18.80
CA ARG A 78 8.13 14.95 18.33
C ARG A 78 6.70 15.44 18.13
N LEU A 79 5.86 14.63 17.50
CA LEU A 79 4.44 14.95 17.29
C LEU A 79 3.69 15.09 18.62
N ARG A 80 4.01 14.28 19.62
CA ARG A 80 3.42 14.37 20.95
C ARG A 80 3.81 15.66 21.67
N GLN A 81 5.03 16.14 21.48
CA GLN A 81 5.53 17.39 22.07
C GLN A 81 4.98 18.64 21.39
N THR A 82 4.46 18.52 20.19
CA THR A 82 3.92 19.62 19.41
C THR A 82 2.45 19.82 19.74
N GLU A 83 2.10 20.90 20.39
CA GLU A 83 0.72 21.20 20.83
C GLU A 83 -0.26 21.40 19.69
N THR A 84 0.23 21.80 18.51
CA THR A 84 -0.56 22.03 17.31
C THR A 84 -0.98 20.74 16.61
N VAL A 85 -0.37 19.61 16.96
CA VAL A 85 -0.75 18.29 16.47
C VAL A 85 -1.83 17.71 17.37
N LEU A 86 -3.02 17.50 16.82
CA LEU A 86 -4.18 17.00 17.56
C LEU A 86 -4.09 15.50 17.80
N ARG A 87 -3.74 14.76 16.75
CA ARG A 87 -3.56 13.30 16.78
C ARG A 87 -2.56 12.85 15.74
N TYR A 88 -1.97 11.70 15.98
CA TYR A 88 -1.07 11.03 15.03
C TYR A 88 -1.23 9.52 15.11
N LEU A 89 -0.88 8.85 14.02
CA LEU A 89 -0.87 7.40 13.90
C LEU A 89 0.27 6.98 12.98
N SER A 90 1.09 6.05 13.43
CA SER A 90 2.17 5.47 12.62
C SER A 90 1.87 4.00 12.36
N LEU A 91 1.96 3.59 11.11
CA LEU A 91 1.74 2.22 10.66
C LEU A 91 2.98 1.71 9.92
N LYS A 92 3.31 0.45 10.17
CA LYS A 92 4.25 -0.26 9.31
C LYS A 92 3.49 -0.75 8.08
N LYS A 93 3.91 -0.28 6.92
CA LYS A 93 3.36 -0.75 5.65
C LYS A 93 4.08 -2.04 5.26
N GLU A 94 3.40 -3.14 5.32
CA GLU A 94 3.88 -4.32 4.59
C GLU A 94 3.71 -4.02 3.11
N GLU A 95 4.70 -4.40 2.29
CA GLU A 95 4.65 -4.18 0.84
C GLU A 95 3.39 -4.84 0.27
N ALA A 96 2.29 -4.12 0.28
CA ALA A 96 1.02 -4.56 -0.30
C ALA A 96 1.15 -4.89 -1.79
N ALA A 97 2.15 -4.32 -2.46
CA ALA A 97 2.54 -4.69 -3.81
C ALA A 97 2.99 -6.15 -3.91
N ASN A 98 3.73 -6.67 -2.92
CA ASN A 98 4.19 -8.06 -2.90
C ASN A 98 3.07 -9.05 -2.58
N VAL A 99 2.14 -8.69 -1.72
CA VAL A 99 0.98 -9.53 -1.40
C VAL A 99 0.00 -9.56 -2.57
N ARG A 100 -0.18 -8.43 -3.24
CA ARG A 100 -1.09 -8.32 -4.39
C ARG A 100 -0.53 -8.98 -5.64
N SER A 101 0.78 -8.90 -5.86
CA SER A 101 1.46 -9.61 -6.95
C SER A 101 1.53 -11.11 -6.68
N LYS A 102 1.82 -11.54 -5.46
CA LYS A 102 1.76 -12.95 -5.05
C LYS A 102 0.35 -13.54 -5.15
N ARG A 103 -0.69 -12.79 -4.78
CA ARG A 103 -2.08 -13.22 -4.96
C ARG A 103 -2.47 -13.32 -6.44
N LYS A 104 -2.06 -12.35 -7.26
CA LYS A 104 -2.30 -12.38 -8.71
C LYS A 104 -1.57 -13.54 -9.38
N ALA A 105 -0.28 -13.74 -9.07
CA ALA A 105 0.51 -14.83 -9.61
C ALA A 105 -0.04 -16.20 -9.20
N ARG A 106 -0.45 -16.35 -7.94
CA ARG A 106 -1.05 -17.59 -7.44
C ARG A 106 -2.42 -17.90 -8.07
N HIS A 107 -3.22 -16.86 -8.33
CA HIS A 107 -4.52 -17.01 -8.99
C HIS A 107 -4.37 -17.34 -10.48
N GLN A 108 -3.35 -16.77 -11.12
CA GLN A 108 -3.03 -17.01 -12.52
C GLN A 108 -2.46 -18.41 -12.73
N ALA A 109 -1.54 -18.86 -11.87
CA ALA A 109 -1.01 -20.22 -11.88
C ALA A 109 -2.12 -21.27 -11.68
N LYS A 110 -3.05 -21.03 -10.77
CA LYS A 110 -4.19 -21.91 -10.53
C LYS A 110 -5.17 -21.96 -11.71
N ARG A 111 -5.33 -20.85 -12.44
CA ARG A 111 -6.15 -20.82 -13.66
C ARG A 111 -5.49 -21.54 -14.83
N GLU A 112 -4.18 -21.42 -14.97
CA GLU A 112 -3.40 -22.15 -15.99
C GLU A 112 -3.41 -23.65 -15.74
N GLU A 113 -3.24 -24.07 -14.50
CA GLU A 113 -3.29 -25.48 -14.10
C GLU A 113 -4.68 -26.08 -14.34
N ALA A 114 -5.76 -25.38 -13.99
CA ALA A 114 -7.13 -25.80 -14.27
C ALA A 114 -7.42 -25.87 -15.76
N ARG A 115 -6.88 -24.95 -16.55
CA ARG A 115 -7.04 -24.91 -18.00
C ARG A 115 -6.25 -26.03 -18.70
N ALA A 116 -5.07 -26.38 -18.19
CA ALA A 116 -4.26 -27.49 -18.70
C ALA A 116 -4.94 -28.84 -18.43
N VAL A 117 -5.57 -29.00 -17.27
CA VAL A 117 -6.36 -30.21 -16.94
C VAL A 117 -7.60 -30.34 -17.85
N GLU A 118 -8.31 -29.23 -18.10
CA GLU A 118 -9.49 -29.23 -18.98
C GLU A 118 -9.12 -29.52 -20.43
N VAL A 119 -8.02 -29.05 -20.95
CA VAL A 119 -7.50 -29.36 -22.30
C VAL A 119 -7.03 -30.81 -22.41
N ALA A 120 -6.44 -31.38 -21.37
CA ALA A 120 -6.02 -32.78 -21.34
C ALA A 120 -7.22 -33.74 -21.29
N GLU A 121 -8.33 -33.35 -20.67
CA GLU A 121 -9.55 -34.16 -20.56
C GLU A 121 -10.43 -34.05 -21.82
N SER A 122 -10.34 -32.95 -22.56
CA SER A 122 -11.10 -32.72 -23.80
C SER A 122 -10.35 -33.13 -25.09
N ALA A 123 -9.15 -33.67 -25.00
CA ALA A 123 -8.44 -34.19 -26.16
C ALA A 123 -9.20 -35.41 -26.77
N PRO A 124 -9.71 -35.31 -28.00
CA PRO A 124 -10.37 -36.46 -28.62
C PRO A 124 -9.34 -37.57 -28.78
N ALA A 125 -9.66 -38.75 -28.27
CA ALA A 125 -8.94 -39.96 -28.59
C ALA A 125 -9.12 -40.19 -30.09
N ALA A 126 -8.12 -39.88 -30.90
CA ALA A 126 -8.06 -40.26 -32.28
C ALA A 126 -7.82 -41.76 -32.33
N GLY A 127 -8.91 -42.52 -32.42
CA GLY A 127 -8.85 -43.93 -32.71
C GLY A 127 -8.26 -44.13 -34.12
N PRO A 128 -7.39 -45.12 -34.35
CA PRO A 128 -6.90 -45.40 -35.68
C PRO A 128 -8.06 -45.88 -36.53
N GLU A 129 -8.44 -45.14 -37.54
CA GLU A 129 -9.30 -45.66 -38.61
C GLU A 129 -8.49 -46.66 -39.41
N THR A 130 -8.71 -47.92 -39.17
CA THR A 130 -8.36 -48.99 -40.10
C THR A 130 -9.37 -48.97 -41.25
N LYS A 131 -8.95 -48.46 -42.38
CA LYS A 131 -9.65 -48.69 -43.60
C LYS A 131 -9.53 -50.20 -44.01
N PRO A 132 -10.62 -50.89 -44.17
CA PRO A 132 -10.55 -52.16 -44.84
C PRO A 132 -10.29 -51.90 -46.33
N SER A 133 -9.21 -52.38 -46.83
CA SER A 133 -8.95 -52.48 -48.27
C SER A 133 -9.97 -53.39 -48.88
N GLY A 134 -10.89 -52.86 -49.68
CA GLY A 134 -11.78 -53.61 -50.52
C GLY A 134 -10.98 -54.25 -51.65
N GLU A 135 -10.95 -55.50 -51.64
CA GLU A 135 -10.51 -56.36 -52.71
C GLU A 135 -11.46 -56.23 -53.90
N SER A 136 -10.97 -55.83 -55.02
CA SER A 136 -11.68 -55.95 -56.28
C SER A 136 -11.15 -57.15 -57.06
N HIS A 137 -12.00 -58.02 -57.27
CA HIS A 137 -11.80 -59.17 -58.12
C HIS A 137 -12.12 -58.87 -59.59
N GLU A 138 -11.25 -59.38 -60.49
CA GLU A 138 -11.33 -59.58 -61.94
C GLU A 138 -11.10 -58.39 -62.84
#